data_6c8d96cfbed7becb81fc4154e4819c79
#
_entry.id   6c8d96cfbed7becb81fc4154e4819c79
#
_cell.length_a   1.000
_cell.length_b   1.000
_cell.length_c   1.000
_cell.angle_alpha   90.00
_cell.angle_beta   90.00
_cell.angle_gamma   90.00
#
_symmetry.space_group_name_H-M   'P 1'
#
loop_
_entity.id
_entity.type
_entity.pdbx_description
1 polymer ?
#
loop_
_entity_poly.entity_id
_entity_poly.type
_entity_poly.pdbx_seq_one_letter_code
_entity_poly.pdbx_strand_id
1 'polypeptide(L)'
;MTEATTHITIQQKYRSLLKSCKNLISAEDIRLVRKAFDTAMSSEANSQAVTEKDIHRLLDTGLIITSEIGLGRTSIICLMLHRAIESGMLKLEQVKTTFGEKVVQILAGLRDISHIYATHRVVDSENFRKLLLSFAEDVRVQLIFLAEKLYDLRHAESLPPEQQRELVRETSYIYIPFAHRLGLYNIKSEMEDLALRYGEPEVYKEISLKLEGTREAREKYINEFIAPIVDEFNNRGIKFKVKWRTKTIASILNKMRKKQVEFEEIYDIFAVRFILDSRGAEEKADCWRAYSIVADKYTPNPQQLRDWISVPKSNG
;
A
#
# COMPACT_ATOMS: atom_id res chain seq x y z
N MET A 1 -14.46 27.25 -12.19
CA MET A 1 -14.63 26.06 -13.05
C MET A 1 -14.90 24.91 -12.11
N THR A 2 -16.14 24.46 -12.03
CA THR A 2 -16.61 23.38 -11.16
C THR A 2 -16.03 22.05 -11.67
N GLU A 3 -15.16 21.45 -10.89
CA GLU A 3 -14.73 20.05 -11.11
C GLU A 3 -15.96 19.15 -11.00
N ALA A 4 -16.40 18.63 -12.13
CA ALA A 4 -17.35 17.53 -12.16
C ALA A 4 -16.66 16.30 -11.58
N THR A 5 -16.81 16.08 -10.28
CA THR A 5 -16.44 14.84 -9.62
C THR A 5 -17.27 13.75 -10.28
N THR A 6 -16.65 12.97 -11.16
CA THR A 6 -17.30 11.84 -11.82
C THR A 6 -17.61 10.81 -10.73
N HIS A 7 -18.85 10.79 -10.24
CA HIS A 7 -19.33 9.78 -9.30
C HIS A 7 -19.24 8.40 -9.99
N ILE A 8 -18.19 7.66 -9.66
CA ILE A 8 -18.05 6.27 -10.13
C ILE A 8 -19.15 5.46 -9.44
N THR A 9 -20.06 4.90 -10.21
CA THR A 9 -21.18 4.10 -9.69
C THR A 9 -20.70 2.80 -9.04
N ILE A 10 -21.48 2.26 -8.10
CA ILE A 10 -21.24 0.94 -7.47
C ILE A 10 -20.99 -0.12 -8.55
N GLN A 11 -21.79 -0.12 -9.63
CA GLN A 11 -21.63 -1.07 -10.73
C GLN A 11 -20.27 -0.95 -11.43
N GLN A 12 -19.77 0.27 -11.64
CA GLN A 12 -18.45 0.49 -12.24
C GLN A 12 -17.33 -0.01 -11.31
N LYS A 13 -17.41 0.28 -10.01
CA LYS A 13 -16.45 -0.24 -9.00
C LYS A 13 -16.47 -1.76 -8.92
N TYR A 14 -17.65 -2.37 -8.89
CA TYR A 14 -17.77 -3.81 -8.88
C TYR A 14 -17.18 -4.46 -10.14
N ARG A 15 -17.44 -3.88 -11.32
CA ARG A 15 -16.82 -4.33 -12.58
C ARG A 15 -15.29 -4.20 -12.55
N SER A 16 -14.78 -3.10 -11.99
CA SER A 16 -13.33 -2.85 -11.83
C SER A 16 -12.72 -3.89 -10.90
N LEU A 17 -13.37 -4.21 -9.78
CA LEU A 17 -12.94 -5.28 -8.87
C LEU A 17 -12.88 -6.63 -9.58
N LEU A 18 -13.93 -7.03 -10.28
CA LEU A 18 -13.93 -8.29 -11.04
C LEU A 18 -12.85 -8.31 -12.14
N LYS A 19 -12.60 -7.18 -12.77
CA LYS A 19 -11.52 -7.05 -13.77
C LYS A 19 -10.14 -7.19 -13.17
N SER A 20 -9.90 -6.58 -12.01
CA SER A 20 -8.64 -6.74 -11.27
C SER A 20 -8.41 -8.18 -10.81
N CYS A 21 -9.49 -8.90 -10.46
CA CYS A 21 -9.44 -10.31 -10.11
C CYS A 21 -9.17 -11.23 -11.30
N LYS A 22 -9.52 -10.83 -12.51
CA LYS A 22 -9.46 -11.69 -13.72
C LYS A 22 -8.05 -12.24 -14.00
N ASN A 23 -7.02 -11.53 -13.60
CA ASN A 23 -5.63 -11.97 -13.77
C ASN A 23 -5.17 -12.94 -12.69
N LEU A 24 -5.95 -13.10 -11.62
CA LEU A 24 -5.60 -13.87 -10.43
C LEU A 24 -6.48 -15.09 -10.20
N ILE A 25 -7.65 -15.16 -10.85
CA ILE A 25 -8.69 -16.16 -10.60
C ILE A 25 -9.40 -16.61 -11.88
N SER A 26 -9.91 -17.84 -11.85
CA SER A 26 -10.68 -18.43 -12.96
C SER A 26 -12.10 -17.86 -13.07
N ALA A 27 -12.80 -18.21 -14.17
CA ALA A 27 -14.21 -17.84 -14.34
C ALA A 27 -15.13 -18.44 -13.26
N GLU A 28 -14.80 -19.62 -12.74
CA GLU A 28 -15.52 -20.26 -11.63
C GLU A 28 -15.33 -19.48 -10.32
N ASP A 29 -14.13 -18.97 -10.09
CA ASP A 29 -13.82 -18.16 -8.93
C ASP A 29 -14.62 -16.85 -8.90
N ILE A 30 -14.88 -16.25 -10.07
CA ILE A 30 -15.72 -15.05 -10.19
C ILE A 30 -17.16 -15.34 -9.73
N ARG A 31 -17.68 -16.53 -9.99
CA ARG A 31 -19.01 -16.93 -9.48
C ARG A 31 -19.05 -17.01 -7.96
N LEU A 32 -17.98 -17.51 -7.35
CA LEU A 32 -17.87 -17.57 -5.88
C LEU A 32 -17.76 -16.18 -5.26
N VAL A 33 -16.96 -15.28 -5.86
CA VAL A 33 -16.87 -13.87 -5.42
C VAL A 33 -18.24 -13.19 -5.51
N ARG A 34 -18.97 -13.40 -6.60
CA ARG A 34 -20.32 -12.87 -6.76
C ARG A 34 -21.27 -13.42 -5.70
N LYS A 35 -21.22 -14.73 -5.43
CA LYS A 35 -22.04 -15.36 -4.39
C LYS A 35 -21.72 -14.80 -3.00
N ALA A 36 -20.44 -14.54 -2.71
CA ALA A 36 -20.05 -13.90 -1.45
C ALA A 36 -20.60 -12.48 -1.34
N PHE A 37 -20.54 -11.68 -2.40
CA PHE A 37 -21.12 -10.35 -2.45
C PHE A 37 -22.65 -10.39 -2.24
N ASP A 38 -23.37 -11.25 -2.97
CA ASP A 38 -24.82 -11.40 -2.84
C ASP A 38 -25.20 -11.87 -1.42
N THR A 39 -24.40 -12.77 -0.83
CA THR A 39 -24.60 -13.24 0.57
C THR A 39 -24.38 -12.11 1.58
N ALA A 40 -23.34 -11.31 1.42
CA ALA A 40 -23.10 -10.15 2.27
C ALA A 40 -24.25 -9.16 2.21
N MET A 41 -24.69 -8.79 1.00
CA MET A 41 -25.81 -7.86 0.81
C MET A 41 -27.13 -8.37 1.40
N SER A 42 -27.42 -9.67 1.25
CA SER A 42 -28.64 -10.28 1.77
C SER A 42 -28.63 -10.42 3.29
N SER A 43 -27.47 -10.69 3.89
CA SER A 43 -27.32 -10.85 5.35
C SER A 43 -27.46 -9.52 6.06
N GLU A 44 -26.90 -8.45 5.52
CA GLU A 44 -26.92 -7.11 6.11
C GLU A 44 -28.30 -6.43 5.98
N ALA A 45 -29.07 -6.76 4.94
CA ALA A 45 -30.42 -6.22 4.73
C ALA A 45 -31.42 -6.56 5.84
N ASN A 46 -31.13 -7.58 6.65
CA ASN A 46 -32.02 -8.06 7.72
C ASN A 46 -31.80 -7.37 9.08
N SER A 47 -30.75 -6.58 9.30
CA SER A 47 -30.44 -6.00 10.62
C SER A 47 -30.21 -4.47 10.67
N GLN A 48 -29.57 -3.90 9.67
CA GLN A 48 -29.44 -2.46 9.41
C GLN A 48 -29.27 -2.29 7.90
N ALA A 49 -29.97 -1.30 7.32
CA ALA A 49 -29.85 -1.03 5.89
C ALA A 49 -28.38 -0.77 5.52
N VAL A 50 -27.83 -1.61 4.63
CA VAL A 50 -26.49 -1.37 4.04
C VAL A 50 -26.53 -0.03 3.33
N THR A 51 -25.66 0.88 3.75
CA THR A 51 -25.56 2.17 3.11
C THR A 51 -24.73 2.07 1.83
N GLU A 52 -25.00 2.97 0.88
CA GLU A 52 -24.18 3.10 -0.32
C GLU A 52 -22.69 3.29 0.03
N LYS A 53 -22.41 4.00 1.13
CA LYS A 53 -21.05 4.20 1.65
C LYS A 53 -20.37 2.89 2.07
N ASP A 54 -21.12 1.97 2.69
CA ASP A 54 -20.59 0.65 3.09
C ASP A 54 -20.21 -0.19 1.87
N ILE A 55 -21.05 -0.15 0.82
CA ILE A 55 -20.74 -0.85 -0.43
C ILE A 55 -19.51 -0.26 -1.10
N HIS A 56 -19.39 1.07 -1.17
CA HIS A 56 -18.21 1.74 -1.70
C HIS A 56 -16.95 1.35 -0.92
N ARG A 57 -17.01 1.37 0.41
CA ARG A 57 -15.90 0.93 1.28
C ARG A 57 -15.47 -0.50 0.97
N LEU A 58 -16.42 -1.43 0.89
CA LEU A 58 -16.16 -2.83 0.58
C LEU A 58 -15.45 -3.01 -0.77
N LEU A 59 -15.96 -2.34 -1.80
CA LEU A 59 -15.40 -2.44 -3.15
C LEU A 59 -14.02 -1.79 -3.27
N ASP A 60 -13.83 -0.63 -2.68
CA ASP A 60 -12.53 0.08 -2.71
C ASP A 60 -11.47 -0.69 -1.90
N THR A 61 -11.82 -1.23 -0.73
CA THR A 61 -10.93 -2.13 0.02
C THR A 61 -10.59 -3.39 -0.78
N GLY A 62 -11.56 -3.96 -1.48
CA GLY A 62 -11.35 -5.08 -2.40
C GLY A 62 -10.37 -4.75 -3.52
N LEU A 63 -10.42 -3.53 -4.07
CA LEU A 63 -9.47 -3.05 -5.08
C LEU A 63 -8.05 -2.89 -4.51
N ILE A 64 -7.90 -2.41 -3.27
CA ILE A 64 -6.60 -2.38 -2.58
C ILE A 64 -6.04 -3.80 -2.47
N ILE A 65 -6.85 -4.75 -2.00
CA ILE A 65 -6.46 -6.16 -1.83
C ILE A 65 -5.98 -6.77 -3.15
N THR A 66 -6.68 -6.52 -4.26
CA THR A 66 -6.38 -7.16 -5.55
C THR A 66 -5.29 -6.46 -6.33
N SER A 67 -5.33 -5.13 -6.39
CA SER A 67 -4.48 -4.35 -7.30
C SER A 67 -3.19 -3.86 -6.64
N GLU A 68 -3.21 -3.59 -5.32
CA GLU A 68 -2.06 -3.02 -4.62
C GLU A 68 -1.31 -4.06 -3.78
N ILE A 69 -2.03 -4.99 -3.12
CA ILE A 69 -1.43 -6.07 -2.33
C ILE A 69 -1.20 -7.33 -3.18
N GLY A 70 -2.06 -7.57 -4.19
CA GLY A 70 -1.93 -8.71 -5.10
C GLY A 70 -2.54 -10.02 -4.55
N LEU A 71 -3.51 -9.94 -3.62
CA LEU A 71 -4.21 -11.12 -3.11
C LEU A 71 -5.35 -11.55 -4.04
N GLY A 72 -5.68 -12.83 -4.00
CA GLY A 72 -6.68 -13.43 -4.85
C GLY A 72 -8.05 -13.65 -4.20
N ARG A 73 -8.85 -14.51 -4.85
CA ARG A 73 -10.23 -14.86 -4.53
C ARG A 73 -10.54 -15.03 -3.05
N THR A 74 -9.76 -15.84 -2.36
CA THR A 74 -10.03 -16.20 -0.96
C THR A 74 -10.11 -14.96 -0.06
N SER A 75 -9.18 -14.03 -0.23
CA SER A 75 -9.14 -12.79 0.56
C SER A 75 -10.31 -11.86 0.25
N ILE A 76 -10.77 -11.80 -1.01
CA ILE A 76 -11.93 -11.01 -1.40
C ILE A 76 -13.20 -11.58 -0.80
N ILE A 77 -13.37 -12.92 -0.85
CA ILE A 77 -14.51 -13.59 -0.23
C ILE A 77 -14.52 -13.33 1.28
N CYS A 78 -13.37 -13.44 1.95
CA CYS A 78 -13.26 -13.16 3.37
C CYS A 78 -13.61 -11.70 3.69
N LEU A 79 -13.11 -10.73 2.93
CA LEU A 79 -13.47 -9.33 3.09
C LEU A 79 -14.99 -9.11 2.98
N MET A 80 -15.64 -9.72 1.98
CA MET A 80 -17.06 -9.56 1.75
C MET A 80 -17.91 -10.15 2.89
N LEU A 81 -17.49 -11.28 3.46
CA LEU A 81 -18.25 -12.00 4.48
C LEU A 81 -17.89 -11.61 5.91
N HIS A 82 -16.79 -10.88 6.11
CA HIS A 82 -16.25 -10.57 7.44
C HIS A 82 -17.29 -9.90 8.36
N ARG A 83 -17.94 -8.82 7.90
CA ARG A 83 -18.95 -8.11 8.68
C ARG A 83 -20.15 -8.96 9.06
N ALA A 84 -20.60 -9.82 8.14
CA ALA A 84 -21.74 -10.74 8.39
C ALA A 84 -21.38 -11.81 9.43
N ILE A 85 -20.12 -12.24 9.49
CA ILE A 85 -19.61 -13.15 10.52
C ILE A 85 -19.46 -12.41 11.87
N GLU A 86 -18.87 -11.21 11.84
CA GLU A 86 -18.64 -10.40 13.04
C GLU A 86 -19.95 -10.03 13.74
N SER A 87 -20.99 -9.67 12.98
CA SER A 87 -22.32 -9.38 13.49
C SER A 87 -23.13 -10.62 13.91
N GLY A 88 -22.62 -11.82 13.67
CA GLY A 88 -23.31 -13.08 13.97
C GLY A 88 -24.44 -13.46 13.01
N MET A 89 -24.64 -12.69 11.94
CA MET A 89 -25.69 -12.96 10.94
C MET A 89 -25.38 -14.18 10.07
N LEU A 90 -24.09 -14.47 9.86
CA LEU A 90 -23.63 -15.63 9.12
C LEU A 90 -22.76 -16.50 10.03
N LYS A 91 -23.01 -17.82 10.04
CA LYS A 91 -22.24 -18.78 10.83
C LYS A 91 -21.10 -19.38 9.99
N LEU A 92 -19.96 -19.66 10.61
CA LEU A 92 -18.80 -20.26 9.94
C LEU A 92 -19.11 -21.61 9.30
N GLU A 93 -20.02 -22.40 9.89
CA GLU A 93 -20.46 -23.69 9.33
C GLU A 93 -21.16 -23.53 7.97
N GLN A 94 -21.95 -22.47 7.81
CA GLN A 94 -22.62 -22.15 6.54
C GLN A 94 -21.60 -21.71 5.47
N VAL A 95 -20.57 -20.97 5.88
CA VAL A 95 -19.48 -20.56 4.99
C VAL A 95 -18.67 -21.75 4.53
N LYS A 96 -18.40 -22.72 5.43
CA LYS A 96 -17.61 -23.92 5.15
C LYS A 96 -18.18 -24.70 3.97
N THR A 97 -19.48 -24.95 3.96
CA THR A 97 -20.15 -25.72 2.92
C THR A 97 -20.14 -25.04 1.55
N THR A 98 -20.10 -23.71 1.52
CA THR A 98 -20.19 -22.93 0.28
C THR A 98 -18.83 -22.50 -0.26
N PHE A 99 -17.92 -22.06 0.62
CA PHE A 99 -16.66 -21.40 0.25
C PHE A 99 -15.42 -22.20 0.67
N GLY A 100 -15.59 -23.26 1.46
CA GLY A 100 -14.53 -24.17 1.86
C GLY A 100 -13.80 -23.79 3.14
N GLU A 101 -12.98 -24.73 3.65
CA GLU A 101 -12.29 -24.65 4.94
C GLU A 101 -11.33 -23.48 5.02
N LYS A 102 -10.62 -23.15 3.94
CA LYS A 102 -9.62 -22.08 3.93
C LYS A 102 -10.22 -20.68 4.15
N VAL A 103 -11.44 -20.45 3.64
CA VAL A 103 -12.18 -19.22 3.88
C VAL A 103 -12.58 -19.14 5.37
N VAL A 104 -13.05 -20.26 5.94
CA VAL A 104 -13.42 -20.33 7.35
C VAL A 104 -12.23 -20.01 8.28
N GLN A 105 -11.04 -20.56 8.02
CA GLN A 105 -9.84 -20.29 8.80
C GLN A 105 -9.49 -18.80 8.82
N ILE A 106 -9.54 -18.14 7.65
CA ILE A 106 -9.23 -16.70 7.56
C ILE A 106 -10.32 -15.88 8.25
N LEU A 107 -11.60 -16.20 8.06
CA LEU A 107 -12.70 -15.50 8.72
C LEU A 107 -12.67 -15.66 10.25
N ALA A 108 -12.29 -16.83 10.75
CA ALA A 108 -12.07 -17.03 12.18
C ALA A 108 -10.95 -16.12 12.70
N GLY A 109 -9.81 -16.06 11.99
CA GLY A 109 -8.70 -15.16 12.33
C GLY A 109 -9.09 -13.68 12.28
N LEU A 110 -9.89 -13.25 11.28
CA LEU A 110 -10.41 -11.88 11.20
C LEU A 110 -11.29 -11.56 12.41
N ARG A 111 -12.23 -12.44 12.75
CA ARG A 111 -13.11 -12.28 13.92
C ARG A 111 -12.33 -12.19 15.22
N ASP A 112 -11.34 -13.06 15.41
CA ASP A 112 -10.55 -13.11 16.63
C ASP A 112 -9.71 -11.83 16.80
N ILE A 113 -9.14 -11.30 15.72
CA ILE A 113 -8.45 -10.00 15.75
C ILE A 113 -9.44 -8.86 16.05
N SER A 114 -10.61 -8.81 15.40
CA SER A 114 -11.64 -7.80 15.70
C SER A 114 -12.04 -7.82 17.16
N HIS A 115 -12.17 -9.00 17.77
CA HIS A 115 -12.48 -9.13 19.20
C HIS A 115 -11.36 -8.59 20.09
N ILE A 116 -10.09 -8.80 19.71
CA ILE A 116 -8.93 -8.23 20.42
C ILE A 116 -8.98 -6.70 20.38
N TYR A 117 -9.26 -6.11 19.21
CA TYR A 117 -9.42 -4.66 19.08
C TYR A 117 -10.55 -4.11 19.95
N ALA A 118 -11.67 -4.81 20.03
CA ALA A 118 -12.82 -4.38 20.85
C ALA A 118 -12.52 -4.42 22.35
N THR A 119 -11.67 -5.36 22.79
CA THR A 119 -11.39 -5.59 24.23
C THR A 119 -10.16 -4.84 24.75
N HIS A 120 -9.19 -4.54 23.89
CA HIS A 120 -7.93 -3.89 24.27
C HIS A 120 -7.89 -2.45 23.73
N ARG A 121 -8.29 -1.48 24.54
CA ARG A 121 -8.28 -0.06 24.20
C ARG A 121 -6.89 0.60 24.16
N VAL A 122 -5.84 -0.09 24.57
CA VAL A 122 -4.47 0.47 24.66
C VAL A 122 -3.64 -0.06 23.51
N VAL A 123 -3.68 0.64 22.37
CA VAL A 123 -2.95 0.34 21.13
C VAL A 123 -1.42 0.53 21.28
N ASP A 124 -0.95 1.22 22.32
CA ASP A 124 0.43 1.68 22.47
C ASP A 124 1.40 0.64 23.08
N SER A 125 0.94 -0.58 23.38
CA SER A 125 1.84 -1.57 23.97
C SER A 125 2.51 -2.44 22.91
N GLU A 126 3.83 -2.64 23.05
CA GLU A 126 4.58 -3.61 22.23
C GLU A 126 3.97 -5.02 22.34
N ASN A 127 3.36 -5.32 23.48
CA ASN A 127 2.63 -6.56 23.70
C ASN A 127 1.39 -6.67 22.82
N PHE A 128 0.62 -5.60 22.65
CA PHE A 128 -0.54 -5.58 21.75
C PHE A 128 -0.12 -5.81 20.30
N ARG A 129 0.97 -5.17 19.85
CA ARG A 129 1.53 -5.40 18.52
C ARG A 129 2.01 -6.85 18.33
N LYS A 130 2.72 -7.42 19.32
CA LYS A 130 3.15 -8.83 19.30
C LYS A 130 1.95 -9.78 19.28
N LEU A 131 0.91 -9.45 20.06
CA LEU A 131 -0.33 -10.20 20.11
C LEU A 131 -1.00 -10.25 18.73
N LEU A 132 -1.23 -9.10 18.09
CA LEU A 132 -1.79 -9.03 16.74
C LEU A 132 -0.98 -9.80 15.68
N LEU A 133 0.35 -9.76 15.80
CA LEU A 133 1.25 -10.47 14.88
C LEU A 133 1.27 -11.98 15.13
N SER A 134 0.97 -12.44 16.35
CA SER A 134 1.01 -13.85 16.73
C SER A 134 -0.30 -14.61 16.50
N PHE A 135 -1.44 -13.90 16.50
CA PHE A 135 -2.75 -14.54 16.42
C PHE A 135 -3.19 -14.96 15.01
N ALA A 136 -2.56 -14.45 13.97
CA ALA A 136 -2.92 -14.85 12.62
C ALA A 136 -1.97 -15.96 12.12
N GLU A 137 -2.45 -17.19 12.11
CA GLU A 137 -1.78 -18.32 11.43
C GLU A 137 -1.66 -18.06 9.91
N ASP A 138 -2.49 -17.19 9.38
CA ASP A 138 -2.53 -16.84 7.96
C ASP A 138 -2.29 -15.33 7.76
N VAL A 139 -1.19 -14.99 7.10
CA VAL A 139 -0.80 -13.60 6.83
C VAL A 139 -1.86 -12.80 6.06
N ARG A 140 -2.76 -13.47 5.34
CA ARG A 140 -3.86 -12.80 4.61
C ARG A 140 -4.84 -12.10 5.54
N VAL A 141 -5.01 -12.58 6.76
CA VAL A 141 -5.82 -11.89 7.79
C VAL A 141 -5.26 -10.50 8.03
N GLN A 142 -3.97 -10.40 8.28
CA GLN A 142 -3.29 -9.13 8.55
C GLN A 142 -3.29 -8.22 7.32
N LEU A 143 -3.15 -8.79 6.12
CA LEU A 143 -3.18 -8.03 4.86
C LEU A 143 -4.56 -7.45 4.55
N ILE A 144 -5.65 -8.14 4.93
CA ILE A 144 -7.02 -7.62 4.82
C ILE A 144 -7.21 -6.43 5.76
N PHE A 145 -6.79 -6.53 7.03
CA PHE A 145 -6.84 -5.40 7.96
C PHE A 145 -5.98 -4.22 7.50
N LEU A 146 -4.80 -4.49 6.94
CA LEU A 146 -3.95 -3.45 6.37
C LEU A 146 -4.67 -2.69 5.24
N ALA A 147 -5.39 -3.41 4.37
CA ALA A 147 -6.17 -2.80 3.30
C ALA A 147 -7.34 -1.96 3.83
N GLU A 148 -8.05 -2.44 4.86
CA GLU A 148 -9.11 -1.69 5.52
C GLU A 148 -8.59 -0.40 6.16
N LYS A 149 -7.45 -0.47 6.85
CA LYS A 149 -6.83 0.72 7.47
C LYS A 149 -6.28 1.71 6.46
N LEU A 150 -5.74 1.23 5.33
CA LEU A 150 -5.35 2.13 4.24
C LEU A 150 -6.56 2.85 3.65
N TYR A 151 -7.68 2.13 3.46
CA TYR A 151 -8.95 2.75 3.05
C TYR A 151 -9.40 3.82 4.04
N ASP A 152 -9.40 3.50 5.35
CA ASP A 152 -9.82 4.43 6.40
C ASP A 152 -8.96 5.69 6.42
N LEU A 153 -7.62 5.56 6.27
CA LEU A 153 -6.72 6.70 6.16
C LEU A 153 -6.97 7.56 4.92
N ARG A 154 -7.22 6.96 3.77
CA ARG A 154 -7.55 7.69 2.54
C ARG A 154 -8.82 8.52 2.68
N HIS A 155 -9.73 8.12 3.57
CA HIS A 155 -11.02 8.77 3.82
C HIS A 155 -11.11 9.46 5.19
N ALA A 156 -9.99 9.60 5.91
CA ALA A 156 -9.96 10.13 7.26
C ALA A 156 -10.39 11.62 7.34
N GLU A 157 -10.39 12.35 6.23
CA GLU A 157 -10.83 13.75 6.17
C GLU A 157 -12.29 13.92 6.68
N SER A 158 -13.14 12.92 6.48
CA SER A 158 -14.55 12.94 6.93
C SER A 158 -14.75 12.55 8.39
N LEU A 159 -13.69 12.14 9.10
CA LEU A 159 -13.77 11.70 10.50
C LEU A 159 -13.63 12.88 11.47
N PRO A 160 -14.25 12.79 12.67
CA PRO A 160 -13.98 13.74 13.75
C PRO A 160 -12.49 13.76 14.14
N PRO A 161 -11.95 14.92 14.60
CA PRO A 161 -10.51 15.06 14.90
C PRO A 161 -9.96 14.02 15.89
N GLU A 162 -10.77 13.57 16.84
CA GLU A 162 -10.37 12.56 17.81
C GLU A 162 -10.20 11.19 17.18
N GLN A 163 -11.11 10.80 16.29
CA GLN A 163 -11.02 9.55 15.53
C GLN A 163 -9.86 9.59 14.53
N GLN A 164 -9.58 10.76 13.94
CA GLN A 164 -8.40 10.93 13.09
C GLN A 164 -7.11 10.68 13.88
N ARG A 165 -6.98 11.26 15.10
CA ARG A 165 -5.80 11.07 15.96
C ARG A 165 -5.63 9.60 16.36
N GLU A 166 -6.72 8.91 16.71
CA GLU A 166 -6.67 7.49 17.06
C GLU A 166 -6.23 6.64 15.87
N LEU A 167 -6.80 6.89 14.69
CA LEU A 167 -6.43 6.21 13.44
C LEU A 167 -4.95 6.44 13.08
N VAL A 168 -4.46 7.66 13.20
CA VAL A 168 -3.04 8.02 12.96
C VAL A 168 -2.13 7.27 13.93
N ARG A 169 -2.49 7.26 15.21
CA ARG A 169 -1.71 6.57 16.25
C ARG A 169 -1.64 5.07 15.97
N GLU A 170 -2.78 4.43 15.78
CA GLU A 170 -2.86 3.00 15.45
C GLU A 170 -2.04 2.67 14.20
N THR A 171 -2.19 3.47 13.15
CA THR A 171 -1.47 3.28 11.89
C THR A 171 0.04 3.38 12.09
N SER A 172 0.50 4.39 12.81
CA SER A 172 1.93 4.63 13.04
C SER A 172 2.59 3.52 13.85
N TYR A 173 1.91 3.01 14.86
CA TYR A 173 2.48 1.98 15.74
C TYR A 173 2.35 0.55 15.22
N ILE A 174 1.32 0.24 14.44
CA ILE A 174 1.01 -1.12 14.03
C ILE A 174 1.20 -1.32 12.54
N TYR A 175 0.44 -0.58 11.72
CA TYR A 175 0.30 -0.90 10.29
C TYR A 175 1.49 -0.46 9.44
N ILE A 176 2.12 0.68 9.74
CA ILE A 176 3.33 1.13 9.04
C ILE A 176 4.51 0.16 9.28
N PRO A 177 4.84 -0.23 10.51
CA PRO A 177 5.86 -1.26 10.76
C PRO A 177 5.53 -2.62 10.12
N PHE A 178 4.25 -2.98 10.10
CA PHE A 178 3.78 -4.21 9.48
C PHE A 178 3.96 -4.19 7.96
N ALA A 179 3.50 -3.14 7.29
CA ALA A 179 3.69 -2.95 5.84
C ALA A 179 5.18 -2.95 5.46
N HIS A 180 6.03 -2.34 6.30
CA HIS A 180 7.49 -2.38 6.12
C HIS A 180 8.05 -3.80 6.20
N ARG A 181 7.62 -4.58 7.20
CA ARG A 181 8.09 -5.96 7.42
C ARG A 181 7.70 -6.88 6.26
N LEU A 182 6.53 -6.65 5.65
CA LEU A 182 6.05 -7.41 4.49
C LEU A 182 6.61 -6.92 3.15
N GLY A 183 7.44 -5.86 3.15
CA GLY A 183 8.00 -5.30 1.92
C GLY A 183 7.00 -4.49 1.09
N LEU A 184 5.82 -4.16 1.62
CA LEU A 184 4.79 -3.36 0.95
C LEU A 184 5.15 -1.86 1.00
N TYR A 185 6.28 -1.50 0.40
CA TYR A 185 6.87 -0.17 0.53
C TYR A 185 6.00 0.97 -0.02
N ASN A 186 5.18 0.73 -1.04
CA ASN A 186 4.27 1.74 -1.58
C ASN A 186 3.17 2.06 -0.57
N ILE A 187 2.52 1.03 -0.03
CA ILE A 187 1.49 1.15 1.01
C ILE A 187 2.07 1.79 2.26
N LYS A 188 3.24 1.32 2.71
CA LYS A 188 3.95 1.90 3.85
C LYS A 188 4.17 3.41 3.68
N SER A 189 4.71 3.81 2.53
CA SER A 189 5.04 5.22 2.26
C SER A 189 3.78 6.09 2.17
N GLU A 190 2.71 5.58 1.60
CA GLU A 190 1.43 6.28 1.55
C GLU A 190 0.80 6.41 2.94
N MET A 191 0.82 5.34 3.75
CA MET A 191 0.35 5.40 5.13
C MET A 191 1.14 6.40 5.97
N GLU A 192 2.47 6.47 5.79
CA GLU A 192 3.30 7.47 6.46
C GLU A 192 2.91 8.90 6.08
N ASP A 193 2.69 9.17 4.80
CA ASP A 193 2.28 10.50 4.33
C ASP A 193 0.88 10.88 4.82
N LEU A 194 -0.08 9.96 4.77
CA LEU A 194 -1.43 10.20 5.27
C LEU A 194 -1.44 10.38 6.80
N ALA A 195 -0.69 9.56 7.53
CA ALA A 195 -0.55 9.70 8.98
C ALA A 195 0.05 11.05 9.36
N LEU A 196 1.05 11.53 8.62
CA LEU A 196 1.62 12.86 8.82
C LEU A 196 0.63 13.97 8.48
N ARG A 197 -0.11 13.84 7.38
CA ARG A 197 -1.12 14.81 6.94
C ARG A 197 -2.18 15.07 8.01
N TYR A 198 -2.63 14.02 8.70
CA TYR A 198 -3.66 14.13 9.74
C TYR A 198 -3.09 14.31 11.15
N GLY A 199 -1.87 13.85 11.41
CA GLY A 199 -1.21 13.98 12.71
C GLY A 199 -0.51 15.32 12.92
N GLU A 200 0.15 15.84 11.88
CA GLU A 200 0.90 17.10 11.91
C GLU A 200 0.57 17.93 10.64
N PRO A 201 -0.66 18.42 10.48
CA PRO A 201 -1.14 19.02 9.23
C PRO A 201 -0.36 20.27 8.81
N GLU A 202 0.08 21.10 9.74
CA GLU A 202 0.83 22.32 9.44
C GLU A 202 2.23 21.98 8.87
N VAL A 203 2.92 21.02 9.46
CA VAL A 203 4.23 20.54 8.99
C VAL A 203 4.09 19.87 7.61
N TYR A 204 3.06 19.05 7.43
CA TYR A 204 2.78 18.44 6.13
C TYR A 204 2.55 19.49 5.05
N LYS A 205 1.72 20.50 5.34
CA LYS A 205 1.41 21.60 4.42
C LYS A 205 2.63 22.42 4.06
N GLU A 206 3.48 22.77 5.04
CA GLU A 206 4.72 23.52 4.81
C GLU A 206 5.63 22.78 3.82
N ILE A 207 5.94 21.51 4.08
CA ILE A 207 6.82 20.74 3.21
C ILE A 207 6.18 20.51 1.84
N SER A 208 4.86 20.30 1.79
CA SER A 208 4.12 20.16 0.54
C SER A 208 4.23 21.39 -0.35
N LEU A 209 4.08 22.59 0.23
CA LEU A 209 4.23 23.87 -0.49
C LEU A 209 5.65 24.07 -1.01
N LYS A 210 6.68 23.78 -0.20
CA LYS A 210 8.07 23.85 -0.62
C LYS A 210 8.39 22.87 -1.76
N LEU A 211 7.84 21.65 -1.69
CA LEU A 211 7.98 20.66 -2.77
C LEU A 211 7.29 21.13 -4.05
N GLU A 212 6.07 21.63 -3.98
CA GLU A 212 5.35 22.11 -5.17
C GLU A 212 6.05 23.33 -5.77
N GLY A 213 6.49 24.30 -4.97
CA GLY A 213 7.21 25.48 -5.44
C GLY A 213 8.52 25.18 -6.18
N THR A 214 9.12 24.01 -5.94
CA THR A 214 10.36 23.57 -6.62
C THR A 214 10.11 22.54 -7.73
N ARG A 215 8.88 22.20 -8.03
CA ARG A 215 8.52 21.10 -8.93
C ARG A 215 9.11 21.24 -10.32
N GLU A 216 8.86 22.35 -11.00
CA GLU A 216 9.33 22.56 -12.37
C GLU A 216 10.86 22.57 -12.48
N ALA A 217 11.53 23.27 -11.55
CA ALA A 217 13.00 23.29 -11.50
C ALA A 217 13.56 21.88 -11.26
N ARG A 218 12.92 21.10 -10.40
CA ARG A 218 13.32 19.73 -10.10
C ARG A 218 13.09 18.78 -11.29
N GLU A 219 11.97 18.87 -11.97
CA GLU A 219 11.68 18.07 -13.17
C GLU A 219 12.67 18.39 -14.30
N LYS A 220 12.97 19.67 -14.50
CA LYS A 220 14.00 20.11 -15.45
C LYS A 220 15.37 19.51 -15.11
N TYR A 221 15.80 19.63 -13.85
CA TYR A 221 17.08 19.08 -13.39
C TYR A 221 17.16 17.57 -13.58
N ILE A 222 16.07 16.82 -13.23
CA ILE A 222 16.02 15.37 -13.42
C ILE A 222 16.17 14.99 -14.89
N ASN A 223 15.49 15.69 -15.80
CA ASN A 223 15.58 15.43 -17.24
C ASN A 223 16.99 15.73 -17.78
N GLU A 224 17.59 16.84 -17.39
CA GLU A 224 18.97 17.20 -17.75
C GLU A 224 19.99 16.18 -17.21
N PHE A 225 19.78 15.67 -16.00
CA PHE A 225 20.61 14.61 -15.40
C PHE A 225 20.46 13.27 -16.13
N ILE A 226 19.25 12.89 -16.52
CA ILE A 226 18.97 11.58 -17.17
C ILE A 226 19.44 11.56 -18.62
N ALA A 227 19.28 12.65 -19.37
CA ALA A 227 19.50 12.69 -20.83
C ALA A 227 20.85 12.11 -21.26
N PRO A 228 22.02 12.52 -20.73
CA PRO A 228 23.31 12.00 -21.19
C PRO A 228 23.54 10.52 -20.84
N ILE A 229 22.82 9.97 -19.84
CA ILE A 229 22.87 8.53 -19.50
C ILE A 229 22.04 7.75 -20.53
N VAL A 230 20.83 8.25 -20.83
CA VAL A 230 19.93 7.65 -21.83
C VAL A 230 20.58 7.58 -23.19
N ASP A 231 21.22 8.67 -23.63
CA ASP A 231 21.94 8.72 -24.90
C ASP A 231 23.04 7.66 -24.97
N GLU A 232 23.85 7.54 -23.92
CA GLU A 232 24.93 6.58 -23.85
C GLU A 232 24.43 5.13 -23.81
N PHE A 233 23.34 4.85 -23.06
CA PHE A 233 22.71 3.52 -23.01
C PHE A 233 22.19 3.13 -24.41
N ASN A 234 21.51 4.07 -25.11
CA ASN A 234 21.01 3.85 -26.46
C ASN A 234 22.15 3.60 -27.45
N ASN A 235 23.22 4.39 -27.41
CA ASN A 235 24.39 4.24 -28.27
C ASN A 235 25.08 2.88 -28.08
N ARG A 236 25.03 2.32 -26.86
CA ARG A 236 25.61 1.00 -26.57
C ARG A 236 24.62 -0.16 -26.72
N GLY A 237 23.39 0.11 -27.20
CA GLY A 237 22.35 -0.90 -27.39
C GLY A 237 21.82 -1.54 -26.11
N ILE A 238 21.98 -0.88 -24.96
CA ILE A 238 21.44 -1.35 -23.66
C ILE A 238 19.94 -1.12 -23.66
N LYS A 239 19.16 -2.18 -23.41
CA LYS A 239 17.71 -2.09 -23.25
C LYS A 239 17.36 -1.79 -21.81
N PHE A 240 16.59 -0.73 -21.59
CA PHE A 240 16.27 -0.27 -20.24
C PHE A 240 14.94 0.48 -20.20
N LYS A 241 14.43 0.68 -18.95
CA LYS A 241 13.34 1.60 -18.62
C LYS A 241 13.83 2.57 -17.55
N VAL A 242 13.54 3.86 -17.72
CA VAL A 242 13.81 4.87 -16.69
C VAL A 242 12.56 5.08 -15.86
N LYS A 243 12.72 5.10 -14.55
CA LYS A 243 11.71 5.57 -13.60
C LYS A 243 12.35 6.55 -12.64
N TRP A 244 11.64 7.59 -12.30
CA TRP A 244 12.03 8.49 -11.22
C TRP A 244 10.83 8.77 -10.32
N ARG A 245 11.11 9.12 -9.10
CA ARG A 245 10.08 9.50 -8.12
C ARG A 245 10.64 10.52 -7.15
N THR A 246 9.80 11.46 -6.75
CA THR A 246 10.05 12.30 -5.57
C THR A 246 9.84 11.45 -4.31
N LYS A 247 10.60 11.73 -3.27
CA LYS A 247 10.38 11.12 -1.96
C LYS A 247 9.10 11.66 -1.35
N THR A 248 8.47 10.84 -0.51
CA THR A 248 7.27 11.21 0.22
C THR A 248 7.59 12.29 1.27
N ILE A 249 6.60 13.10 1.61
CA ILE A 249 6.73 14.20 2.58
C ILE A 249 7.19 13.67 3.93
N ALA A 250 6.62 12.55 4.39
CA ALA A 250 7.05 11.88 5.62
C ALA A 250 8.51 11.43 5.58
N SER A 251 8.99 10.92 4.43
CA SER A 251 10.40 10.54 4.26
C SER A 251 11.34 11.74 4.31
N ILE A 252 10.92 12.90 3.78
CA ILE A 252 11.69 14.16 3.84
C ILE A 252 11.73 14.65 5.27
N LEU A 253 10.58 14.76 5.95
CA LEU A 253 10.52 15.18 7.35
C LEU A 253 11.37 14.29 8.26
N ASN A 254 11.30 12.97 8.09
CA ASN A 254 12.14 12.05 8.87
C ASN A 254 13.64 12.32 8.70
N LYS A 255 14.06 12.73 7.49
CA LYS A 255 15.47 13.12 7.24
C LYS A 255 15.81 14.45 7.86
N MET A 256 14.96 15.47 7.75
CA MET A 256 15.13 16.76 8.40
C MET A 256 15.32 16.56 9.90
N ARG A 257 14.43 15.81 10.55
CA ARG A 257 14.50 15.50 11.98
C ARG A 257 15.75 14.71 12.37
N LYS A 258 16.09 13.66 11.59
CA LYS A 258 17.25 12.82 11.88
C LYS A 258 18.59 13.56 11.73
N LYS A 259 18.68 14.45 10.75
CA LYS A 259 19.90 15.23 10.46
C LYS A 259 19.91 16.59 11.16
N GLN A 260 18.78 17.01 11.75
CA GLN A 260 18.57 18.33 12.32
C GLN A 260 18.87 19.47 11.33
N VAL A 261 18.33 19.35 10.11
CA VAL A 261 18.52 20.29 9.01
C VAL A 261 17.18 20.76 8.46
N GLU A 262 17.18 21.91 7.79
CA GLU A 262 16.03 22.47 7.11
C GLU A 262 15.76 21.77 5.78
N PHE A 263 14.56 22.01 5.20
CA PHE A 263 14.15 21.40 3.94
C PHE A 263 15.13 21.68 2.79
N GLU A 264 15.66 22.89 2.72
CA GLU A 264 16.59 23.37 1.69
C GLU A 264 17.94 22.63 1.70
N GLU A 265 18.28 22.01 2.82
CA GLU A 265 19.52 21.24 3.00
C GLU A 265 19.35 19.74 2.66
N ILE A 266 18.15 19.32 2.23
CA ILE A 266 17.87 17.94 1.81
C ILE A 266 18.14 17.76 0.32
N TYR A 267 19.32 17.29 -0.05
CA TYR A 267 19.73 17.12 -1.45
C TYR A 267 19.11 15.91 -2.17
N ASP A 268 18.69 14.85 -1.47
CA ASP A 268 18.18 13.62 -2.06
C ASP A 268 16.65 13.52 -2.03
N ILE A 269 15.97 14.58 -2.53
CA ILE A 269 14.51 14.69 -2.58
C ILE A 269 13.90 13.75 -3.63
N PHE A 270 14.67 13.36 -4.64
CA PHE A 270 14.22 12.44 -5.69
C PHE A 270 15.19 11.26 -5.86
N ALA A 271 14.73 10.24 -6.56
CA ALA A 271 15.55 9.09 -6.96
C ALA A 271 15.24 8.70 -8.40
N VAL A 272 16.29 8.45 -9.17
CA VAL A 272 16.21 7.90 -10.54
C VAL A 272 16.58 6.42 -10.50
N ARG A 273 15.86 5.60 -11.25
CA ARG A 273 16.11 4.16 -11.38
C ARG A 273 16.14 3.77 -12.84
N PHE A 274 17.25 3.16 -13.25
CA PHE A 274 17.36 2.49 -14.53
C PHE A 274 17.09 1.00 -14.31
N ILE A 275 16.12 0.45 -15.03
CA ILE A 275 15.73 -0.96 -14.97
C ILE A 275 16.19 -1.58 -16.28
N LEU A 276 17.22 -2.42 -16.23
CA LEU A 276 17.77 -3.09 -17.39
C LEU A 276 16.90 -4.28 -17.79
N ASP A 277 16.77 -4.54 -19.10
CA ASP A 277 16.10 -5.72 -19.64
C ASP A 277 17.12 -6.83 -19.88
N SER A 278 17.83 -7.22 -18.82
CA SER A 278 18.84 -8.29 -18.83
C SER A 278 18.27 -9.54 -18.16
N ARG A 279 18.76 -10.72 -18.53
CA ARG A 279 18.29 -12.00 -17.96
C ARG A 279 19.43 -12.97 -17.69
N GLY A 280 19.31 -13.73 -16.62
CA GLY A 280 20.18 -14.83 -16.29
C GLY A 280 21.61 -14.43 -15.95
N ALA A 281 22.61 -15.09 -16.56
CA ALA A 281 24.01 -14.92 -16.21
C ALA A 281 24.59 -13.52 -16.49
N GLU A 282 23.96 -12.75 -17.40
CA GLU A 282 24.46 -11.43 -17.81
C GLU A 282 23.97 -10.29 -16.91
N GLU A 283 22.96 -10.51 -16.05
CA GLU A 283 22.36 -9.46 -15.22
C GLU A 283 23.37 -8.67 -14.39
N LYS A 284 24.32 -9.37 -13.75
CA LYS A 284 25.36 -8.73 -12.93
C LYS A 284 26.34 -7.91 -13.80
N ALA A 285 26.74 -8.48 -14.93
CA ALA A 285 27.67 -7.81 -15.85
C ALA A 285 27.04 -6.53 -16.44
N ASP A 286 25.79 -6.60 -16.85
CA ASP A 286 25.06 -5.46 -17.38
C ASP A 286 24.81 -4.38 -16.30
N CYS A 287 24.52 -4.76 -15.07
CA CYS A 287 24.41 -3.81 -13.95
C CYS A 287 25.74 -3.07 -13.72
N TRP A 288 26.88 -3.77 -13.75
CA TRP A 288 28.19 -3.13 -13.61
C TRP A 288 28.54 -2.26 -14.80
N ARG A 289 28.19 -2.67 -16.01
CA ARG A 289 28.35 -1.84 -17.23
C ARG A 289 27.54 -0.56 -17.12
N ALA A 290 26.27 -0.65 -16.71
CA ALA A 290 25.41 0.51 -16.49
C ALA A 290 25.97 1.43 -15.39
N TYR A 291 26.45 0.87 -14.28
CA TYR A 291 27.11 1.65 -13.23
C TYR A 291 28.34 2.39 -13.74
N SER A 292 29.22 1.72 -14.50
CA SER A 292 30.42 2.35 -15.09
C SER A 292 30.04 3.55 -15.96
N ILE A 293 29.03 3.40 -16.83
CA ILE A 293 28.57 4.50 -17.70
C ILE A 293 28.08 5.70 -16.89
N VAL A 294 27.34 5.45 -15.82
CA VAL A 294 26.86 6.52 -14.92
C VAL A 294 28.03 7.16 -14.17
N ALA A 295 28.99 6.36 -13.70
CA ALA A 295 30.17 6.82 -12.97
C ALA A 295 31.13 7.64 -13.86
N ASP A 296 31.21 7.35 -15.16
CA ASP A 296 31.97 8.15 -16.11
C ASP A 296 31.42 9.56 -16.32
N LYS A 297 30.12 9.75 -16.13
CA LYS A 297 29.44 11.05 -16.28
C LYS A 297 29.30 11.80 -14.97
N TYR A 298 29.11 11.08 -13.87
CA TYR A 298 28.84 11.64 -12.56
C TYR A 298 29.67 10.94 -11.49
N THR A 299 30.47 11.70 -10.76
CA THR A 299 31.31 11.16 -9.69
C THR A 299 30.45 10.52 -8.60
N PRO A 300 30.58 9.21 -8.36
CA PRO A 300 29.84 8.55 -7.30
C PRO A 300 30.31 9.00 -5.92
N ASN A 301 29.39 9.07 -4.95
CA ASN A 301 29.72 9.29 -3.56
C ASN A 301 30.03 7.94 -2.89
N PRO A 302 31.31 7.63 -2.54
CA PRO A 302 31.69 6.33 -1.99
C PRO A 302 30.97 5.98 -0.67
N GLN A 303 30.65 6.99 0.15
CA GLN A 303 29.96 6.79 1.42
C GLN A 303 28.49 6.39 1.26
N GLN A 304 27.90 6.69 0.09
CA GLN A 304 26.50 6.38 -0.23
C GLN A 304 26.37 5.16 -1.15
N LEU A 305 27.46 4.64 -1.70
CA LEU A 305 27.44 3.46 -2.55
C LEU A 305 26.92 2.24 -1.79
N ARG A 306 25.98 1.53 -2.39
CA ARG A 306 25.47 0.26 -1.91
C ARG A 306 25.57 -0.77 -3.02
N ASP A 307 26.55 -1.65 -2.90
CA ASP A 307 26.75 -2.74 -3.85
C ASP A 307 25.85 -3.94 -3.52
N TRP A 308 24.67 -3.94 -4.14
CA TRP A 308 23.74 -5.07 -4.07
C TRP A 308 23.89 -6.04 -5.25
N ILE A 309 24.85 -5.77 -6.15
CA ILE A 309 25.20 -6.62 -7.30
C ILE A 309 26.11 -7.75 -6.82
N SER A 310 27.21 -7.39 -6.13
CA SER A 310 28.18 -8.36 -5.62
C SER A 310 27.69 -9.04 -4.34
N VAL A 311 27.05 -8.27 -3.46
CA VAL A 311 26.52 -8.75 -2.16
C VAL A 311 25.01 -8.50 -2.12
N PRO A 312 24.20 -9.47 -2.58
CA PRO A 312 22.74 -9.35 -2.51
C PRO A 312 22.24 -9.13 -1.08
N LYS A 313 21.10 -8.46 -0.94
CA LYS A 313 20.46 -8.31 0.36
C LYS A 313 20.06 -9.68 0.90
N SER A 314 20.09 -9.83 2.24
CA SER A 314 19.73 -11.08 2.92
C SER A 314 18.28 -11.52 2.75
N ASN A 315 17.41 -10.60 2.32
CA ASN A 315 15.99 -10.85 2.10
C ASN A 315 15.60 -10.96 0.60
N GLY A 316 16.55 -11.19 -0.26
CA GLY A 316 16.34 -11.35 -1.71
C GLY A 316 16.42 -10.08 -2.50
#